data_5079f7d699277fdcc62adc7be9c3dc55
#
_entry.id   5079f7d699277fdcc62adc7be9c3dc55
#
_cell.length_a   1.000
_cell.length_b   1.000
_cell.length_c   1.000
_cell.angle_alpha   90.00
_cell.angle_beta   90.00
_cell.angle_gamma   90.00
#
_symmetry.space_group_name_H-M   'P 1'
#
loop_
_entity.id
_entity.type
_entity.pdbx_description
1 polymer ?
#
loop_
_entity_poly.entity_id
_entity_poly.type
_entity_poly.pdbx_seq_one_letter_code
_entity_poly.pdbx_strand_id
1 'polypeptide(L)'
;MYVDEYADIDMAVKVIYNAKTSRIGVCNACESLVIHKAVAKQAIPLIVNALKEKNVEVRGDEYAMQCDSRIVPASDDDWGMEYLDYIISVKTVDSVDEAIEHINTYNTGHSESIITKDYNNANRFLDEIDAACVYVNASTRFSDGFEFGFGAEIGISTQKLHARGPMGLEALTTTKYIICLLYTSPSPRDRQK
;
A
#
# COMPACT_ATOMS: atom_id res chain seq x y z
N MET A 1 2.91 -3.14 -4.31
CA MET A 1 2.27 -4.36 -3.71
C MET A 1 3.15 -5.57 -3.95
N TYR A 2 3.23 -6.52 -3.00
CA TYR A 2 4.06 -7.73 -3.10
C TYR A 2 3.23 -9.02 -3.14
N VAL A 3 3.54 -9.90 -4.10
CA VAL A 3 2.98 -11.26 -4.20
C VAL A 3 4.05 -12.24 -3.74
N ASP A 4 3.87 -12.77 -2.55
CA ASP A 4 4.79 -13.66 -1.86
C ASP A 4 4.79 -15.09 -2.44
N GLU A 5 5.83 -15.88 -2.14
CA GLU A 5 5.90 -17.30 -2.55
C GLU A 5 4.73 -18.15 -2.01
N TYR A 6 4.15 -17.77 -0.87
CA TYR A 6 2.99 -18.41 -0.25
C TYR A 6 1.66 -17.75 -0.59
N ALA A 7 1.61 -16.93 -1.64
CA ALA A 7 0.40 -16.22 -2.03
C ALA A 7 -0.71 -17.14 -2.51
N ASP A 8 -1.95 -16.75 -2.23
CA ASP A 8 -3.11 -17.23 -2.96
C ASP A 8 -3.19 -16.48 -4.29
N ILE A 9 -2.93 -17.17 -5.39
CA ILE A 9 -2.81 -16.52 -6.70
C ILE A 9 -4.17 -15.97 -7.17
N ASP A 10 -5.27 -16.67 -6.91
CA ASP A 10 -6.60 -16.18 -7.28
C ASP A 10 -6.99 -14.93 -6.51
N MET A 11 -6.61 -14.87 -5.23
CA MET A 11 -6.74 -13.65 -4.42
C MET A 11 -5.84 -12.54 -4.96
N ALA A 12 -4.58 -12.83 -5.25
CA ALA A 12 -3.63 -11.85 -5.77
C ALA A 12 -4.16 -11.18 -7.05
N VAL A 13 -4.66 -11.96 -8.00
CA VAL A 13 -5.25 -11.44 -9.24
C VAL A 13 -6.39 -10.46 -8.96
N LYS A 14 -7.33 -10.84 -8.08
CA LYS A 14 -8.50 -10.02 -7.74
C LYS A 14 -8.11 -8.72 -7.02
N VAL A 15 -7.20 -8.82 -6.06
CA VAL A 15 -6.73 -7.66 -5.28
C VAL A 15 -5.95 -6.70 -6.17
N ILE A 16 -5.04 -7.19 -7.01
CA ILE A 16 -4.25 -6.38 -7.94
C ILE A 16 -5.16 -5.71 -8.98
N TYR A 17 -6.11 -6.47 -9.57
CA TYR A 17 -7.08 -5.90 -10.50
C TYR A 17 -7.86 -4.75 -9.87
N ASN A 18 -8.39 -4.94 -8.66
CA ASN A 18 -9.08 -3.88 -7.92
C ASN A 18 -8.15 -2.70 -7.63
N ALA A 19 -6.95 -2.95 -7.10
CA ALA A 19 -6.01 -1.91 -6.71
C ALA A 19 -5.54 -1.05 -7.89
N LYS A 20 -5.38 -1.64 -9.10
CA LYS A 20 -4.96 -0.91 -10.29
C LYS A 20 -6.12 -0.27 -11.06
N THR A 21 -7.26 -0.97 -11.19
CA THR A 21 -8.26 -0.59 -12.22
C THR A 21 -9.50 0.10 -11.68
N SER A 22 -9.76 0.09 -10.37
CA SER A 22 -10.95 0.74 -9.79
C SER A 22 -10.92 2.27 -9.96
N ARG A 23 -9.75 2.89 -9.86
CA ARG A 23 -9.51 4.30 -10.13
C ARG A 23 -8.01 4.56 -10.29
N ILE A 24 -7.56 4.92 -11.49
CA ILE A 24 -6.14 5.04 -11.82
C ILE A 24 -5.49 6.34 -11.34
N GLY A 25 -6.20 7.45 -11.35
CA GLY A 25 -5.66 8.79 -11.04
C GLY A 25 -5.74 9.16 -9.56
N VAL A 26 -5.41 8.22 -8.66
CA VAL A 26 -5.43 8.43 -7.21
C VAL A 26 -4.19 7.84 -6.55
N CYS A 27 -3.76 8.47 -5.46
CA CYS A 27 -2.51 8.17 -4.75
C CYS A 27 -2.41 6.76 -4.14
N ASN A 28 -3.53 6.06 -3.94
CA ASN A 28 -3.57 4.69 -3.43
C ASN A 28 -3.83 3.63 -4.53
N ALA A 29 -3.82 4.00 -5.81
CA ALA A 29 -3.83 3.05 -6.90
C ALA A 29 -2.50 2.26 -6.93
N CYS A 30 -2.56 0.99 -7.35
CA CYS A 30 -1.35 0.19 -7.49
C CYS A 30 -0.57 0.60 -8.75
N GLU A 31 0.66 1.09 -8.57
CA GLU A 31 1.52 1.52 -9.67
C GLU A 31 2.67 0.53 -9.92
N SER A 32 3.05 -0.25 -8.89
CA SER A 32 4.13 -1.21 -8.97
C SER A 32 3.79 -2.52 -8.27
N LEU A 33 4.18 -3.64 -8.91
CA LEU A 33 4.11 -4.98 -8.36
C LEU A 33 5.51 -5.53 -8.13
N VAL A 34 5.69 -6.20 -7.01
CA VAL A 34 6.85 -7.05 -6.73
C VAL A 34 6.33 -8.48 -6.63
N ILE A 35 6.93 -9.44 -7.35
CA ILE A 35 6.43 -10.81 -7.40
C ILE A 35 7.58 -11.79 -7.13
N HIS A 36 7.37 -12.68 -6.15
CA HIS A 36 8.35 -13.72 -5.86
C HIS A 36 8.48 -14.69 -7.05
N LYS A 37 9.72 -14.99 -7.48
CA LYS A 37 9.99 -15.83 -8.65
C LYS A 37 9.39 -17.23 -8.55
N ALA A 38 9.25 -17.79 -7.35
CA ALA A 38 8.64 -19.11 -7.14
C ALA A 38 7.21 -19.19 -7.68
N VAL A 39 6.44 -18.09 -7.65
CA VAL A 39 5.06 -18.03 -8.12
C VAL A 39 4.90 -17.26 -9.43
N ALA A 40 5.93 -16.54 -9.89
CA ALA A 40 5.87 -15.64 -11.02
C ALA A 40 5.35 -16.30 -12.31
N LYS A 41 5.83 -17.51 -12.64
CA LYS A 41 5.39 -18.24 -13.84
C LYS A 41 3.89 -18.56 -13.85
N GLN A 42 3.28 -18.72 -12.67
CA GLN A 42 1.85 -18.97 -12.53
C GLN A 42 1.09 -17.64 -12.41
N ALA A 43 1.56 -16.72 -11.57
CA ALA A 43 0.86 -15.50 -11.23
C ALA A 43 0.84 -14.48 -12.38
N ILE A 44 1.99 -14.23 -13.00
CA ILE A 44 2.15 -13.16 -14.01
C ILE A 44 1.18 -13.32 -15.17
N PRO A 45 1.05 -14.48 -15.85
CA PRO A 45 0.11 -14.62 -16.97
C PRO A 45 -1.35 -14.37 -16.56
N LEU A 46 -1.75 -14.76 -15.35
CA LEU A 46 -3.10 -14.56 -14.84
C LEU A 46 -3.37 -13.09 -14.52
N ILE A 47 -2.40 -12.41 -13.89
CA ILE A 47 -2.46 -10.97 -13.60
C ILE A 47 -2.54 -10.17 -14.91
N VAL A 48 -1.65 -10.46 -15.87
CA VAL A 48 -1.65 -9.79 -17.18
C VAL A 48 -2.96 -10.01 -17.93
N ASN A 49 -3.55 -11.21 -17.87
CA ASN A 49 -4.88 -11.48 -18.46
C ASN A 49 -5.96 -10.61 -17.84
N ALA A 50 -6.01 -10.51 -16.52
CA ALA A 50 -7.02 -9.69 -15.84
C ALA A 50 -6.83 -8.20 -16.17
N LEU A 51 -5.61 -7.70 -16.11
CA LEU A 51 -5.29 -6.29 -16.38
C LEU A 51 -5.55 -5.90 -17.84
N LYS A 52 -5.41 -6.84 -18.78
CA LYS A 52 -5.73 -6.63 -20.20
C LYS A 52 -7.19 -6.24 -20.45
N GLU A 53 -8.12 -6.65 -19.61
CA GLU A 53 -9.54 -6.25 -19.72
C GLU A 53 -9.74 -4.72 -19.70
N LYS A 54 -8.80 -4.01 -19.06
CA LYS A 54 -8.75 -2.55 -18.98
C LYS A 54 -7.63 -1.93 -19.82
N ASN A 55 -7.00 -2.72 -20.71
CA ASN A 55 -5.88 -2.28 -21.53
C ASN A 55 -4.69 -1.74 -20.71
N VAL A 56 -4.43 -2.30 -19.53
CA VAL A 56 -3.28 -1.92 -18.72
C VAL A 56 -1.99 -2.41 -19.40
N GLU A 57 -1.07 -1.50 -19.67
CA GLU A 57 0.30 -1.82 -20.10
C GLU A 57 1.09 -2.32 -18.90
N VAL A 58 1.75 -3.47 -19.07
CA VAL A 58 2.59 -4.06 -18.02
C VAL A 58 4.04 -3.95 -18.45
N ARG A 59 4.85 -3.25 -17.65
CA ARG A 59 6.30 -3.11 -17.82
C ARG A 59 7.01 -4.01 -16.82
N GLY A 60 7.96 -4.81 -17.24
CA GLY A 60 8.57 -5.78 -16.35
C GLY A 60 10.07 -5.94 -16.54
N ASP A 61 10.71 -6.53 -15.53
CA ASP A 61 12.07 -6.98 -15.63
C ASP A 61 12.21 -8.17 -16.60
N GLU A 62 13.44 -8.59 -16.82
CA GLU A 62 13.78 -9.65 -17.76
C GLU A 62 13.07 -10.98 -17.43
N TYR A 63 12.95 -11.33 -16.15
CA TYR A 63 12.29 -12.56 -15.74
C TYR A 63 10.76 -12.48 -15.90
N ALA A 64 10.16 -11.32 -15.62
CA ALA A 64 8.73 -11.09 -15.85
C ALA A 64 8.39 -11.23 -17.35
N MET A 65 9.22 -10.68 -18.24
CA MET A 65 9.07 -10.85 -19.69
C MET A 65 9.20 -12.32 -20.17
N GLN A 66 10.04 -13.12 -19.49
CA GLN A 66 10.11 -14.56 -19.76
C GLN A 66 8.83 -15.31 -19.33
N CYS A 67 8.11 -14.80 -18.32
CA CYS A 67 6.86 -15.39 -17.87
C CYS A 67 5.67 -15.06 -18.79
N ASP A 68 5.68 -13.88 -19.44
CA ASP A 68 4.62 -13.46 -20.35
C ASP A 68 5.16 -12.50 -21.43
N SER A 69 5.09 -12.90 -22.69
CA SER A 69 5.61 -12.14 -23.83
C SER A 69 4.86 -10.83 -24.14
N ARG A 70 3.75 -10.56 -23.47
CA ARG A 70 2.98 -9.30 -23.58
C ARG A 70 3.56 -8.18 -22.72
N ILE A 71 4.45 -8.51 -21.82
CA ILE A 71 5.13 -7.54 -20.95
C ILE A 71 6.20 -6.82 -21.77
N VAL A 72 6.24 -5.50 -21.67
CA VAL A 72 7.29 -4.67 -22.27
C VAL A 72 8.43 -4.42 -21.28
N PRO A 73 9.66 -4.16 -21.71
CA PRO A 73 10.77 -3.96 -20.81
C PRO A 73 10.57 -2.71 -19.94
N ALA A 74 10.79 -2.85 -18.64
CA ALA A 74 10.87 -1.75 -17.69
C ALA A 74 12.28 -1.14 -17.70
N SER A 75 12.37 0.16 -17.43
CA SER A 75 13.60 0.88 -17.13
C SER A 75 13.74 1.08 -15.60
N ASP A 76 14.87 1.58 -15.16
CA ASP A 76 15.08 1.88 -13.74
C ASP A 76 14.14 2.96 -13.22
N ASP A 77 13.68 3.87 -14.07
CA ASP A 77 12.73 4.92 -13.72
C ASP A 77 11.33 4.36 -13.43
N ASP A 78 10.98 3.20 -13.98
CA ASP A 78 9.65 2.58 -13.80
C ASP A 78 9.39 2.10 -12.36
N TRP A 79 10.44 1.82 -11.57
CA TRP A 79 10.28 1.24 -10.23
C TRP A 79 9.64 2.18 -9.21
N GLY A 80 9.88 3.49 -9.34
CA GLY A 80 9.31 4.53 -8.47
C GLY A 80 8.29 5.44 -9.16
N MET A 81 7.86 5.09 -10.38
CA MET A 81 6.98 5.95 -11.17
C MET A 81 5.52 5.87 -10.71
N GLU A 82 4.92 7.02 -10.48
CA GLU A 82 3.46 7.17 -10.43
C GLU A 82 2.94 7.47 -11.84
N TYR A 83 2.41 6.47 -12.52
CA TYR A 83 1.92 6.63 -13.88
C TYR A 83 0.61 7.41 -13.95
N LEU A 84 -0.26 7.26 -12.94
CA LEU A 84 -1.63 7.80 -12.91
C LEU A 84 -2.44 7.42 -14.16
N ASP A 85 -2.06 6.32 -14.80
CA ASP A 85 -2.59 5.81 -16.06
C ASP A 85 -2.72 4.28 -16.01
N TYR A 86 -3.24 3.67 -17.05
CA TYR A 86 -3.31 2.22 -17.23
C TYR A 86 -1.93 1.61 -17.57
N ILE A 87 -0.97 1.88 -16.72
CA ILE A 87 0.41 1.35 -16.78
C ILE A 87 0.78 0.83 -15.39
N ILE A 88 1.49 -0.28 -15.32
CA ILE A 88 1.97 -0.85 -14.05
C ILE A 88 3.34 -1.50 -14.26
N SER A 89 4.25 -1.33 -13.29
CA SER A 89 5.55 -2.02 -13.30
C SER A 89 5.50 -3.35 -12.56
N VAL A 90 6.34 -4.30 -12.96
CA VAL A 90 6.49 -5.63 -12.34
C VAL A 90 7.96 -5.94 -12.14
N LYS A 91 8.39 -6.04 -10.89
CA LYS A 91 9.71 -6.50 -10.47
C LYS A 91 9.62 -7.92 -9.93
N THR A 92 10.54 -8.80 -10.32
CA THR A 92 10.64 -10.14 -9.74
C THR A 92 11.76 -10.21 -8.71
N VAL A 93 11.55 -10.96 -7.63
CA VAL A 93 12.48 -11.09 -6.49
C VAL A 93 12.65 -12.54 -6.07
N ASP A 94 13.74 -12.85 -5.37
CA ASP A 94 14.04 -14.20 -4.90
C ASP A 94 13.70 -14.41 -3.42
N SER A 95 13.32 -13.35 -2.69
CA SER A 95 13.00 -13.43 -1.26
C SER A 95 12.11 -12.29 -0.80
N VAL A 96 11.50 -12.44 0.38
CA VAL A 96 10.78 -11.37 1.07
C VAL A 96 11.73 -10.23 1.47
N ASP A 97 12.99 -10.53 1.78
CA ASP A 97 14.01 -9.52 2.12
C ASP A 97 14.24 -8.58 0.93
N GLU A 98 14.47 -9.15 -0.26
CA GLU A 98 14.65 -8.38 -1.49
C GLU A 98 13.39 -7.56 -1.84
N ALA A 99 12.20 -8.12 -1.60
CA ALA A 99 10.95 -7.40 -1.79
C ALA A 99 10.83 -6.17 -0.89
N ILE A 100 11.15 -6.34 0.41
CA ILE A 100 11.11 -5.26 1.40
C ILE A 100 12.12 -4.16 1.06
N GLU A 101 13.36 -4.55 0.71
CA GLU A 101 14.41 -3.60 0.30
C GLU A 101 13.98 -2.80 -0.93
N HIS A 102 13.49 -3.49 -1.97
CA HIS A 102 13.02 -2.85 -3.20
C HIS A 102 11.85 -1.88 -2.92
N ILE A 103 10.85 -2.33 -2.17
CA ILE A 103 9.68 -1.50 -1.85
C ILE A 103 10.09 -0.28 -1.04
N ASN A 104 10.90 -0.43 0.01
CA ASN A 104 11.36 0.69 0.83
C ASN A 104 12.24 1.69 0.06
N THR A 105 12.89 1.23 -1.02
CA THR A 105 13.69 2.10 -1.88
C THR A 105 12.83 2.96 -2.81
N TYR A 106 11.74 2.40 -3.35
CA TYR A 106 10.99 3.01 -4.46
C TYR A 106 9.57 3.44 -4.09
N ASN A 107 9.04 3.11 -2.91
CA ASN A 107 7.67 3.48 -2.53
C ASN A 107 7.53 4.99 -2.26
N THR A 108 6.30 5.47 -2.33
CA THR A 108 5.95 6.86 -1.98
C THR A 108 5.74 7.07 -0.48
N GLY A 109 5.86 6.02 0.34
CA GLY A 109 5.52 6.03 1.76
C GLY A 109 4.01 6.05 2.05
N HIS A 110 3.18 5.83 1.03
CA HIS A 110 1.71 5.96 1.15
C HIS A 110 1.05 4.65 1.59
N SER A 111 0.96 3.67 0.71
CA SER A 111 0.20 2.44 0.95
C SER A 111 0.86 1.25 0.28
N GLU A 112 1.11 0.21 1.09
CA GLU A 112 1.69 -1.04 0.60
C GLU A 112 0.88 -2.25 1.06
N SER A 113 0.93 -3.34 0.28
CA SER A 113 0.22 -4.56 0.60
C SER A 113 1.01 -5.79 0.20
N ILE A 114 0.98 -6.82 1.04
CA ILE A 114 1.47 -8.17 0.73
C ILE A 114 0.30 -9.13 0.54
N ILE A 115 0.40 -10.02 -0.44
CA ILE A 115 -0.49 -11.18 -0.60
C ILE A 115 0.27 -12.43 -0.20
N THR A 116 -0.12 -13.04 0.92
CA THR A 116 0.54 -14.22 1.47
C THR A 116 -0.39 -15.03 2.38
N LYS A 117 -0.11 -16.32 2.54
CA LYS A 117 -0.68 -17.20 3.58
C LYS A 117 0.32 -17.48 4.70
N ASP A 118 1.57 -17.03 4.56
CA ASP A 118 2.58 -17.19 5.59
C ASP A 118 2.49 -16.08 6.65
N TYR A 119 2.34 -16.49 7.91
CA TYR A 119 2.19 -15.57 9.04
C TYR A 119 3.48 -14.77 9.31
N ASN A 120 4.66 -15.39 9.14
CA ASN A 120 5.92 -14.74 9.44
C ASN A 120 6.23 -13.67 8.38
N ASN A 121 6.06 -13.98 7.08
CA ASN A 121 6.25 -13.02 6.00
C ASN A 121 5.24 -11.87 6.10
N ALA A 122 3.98 -12.16 6.50
CA ALA A 122 2.98 -11.12 6.74
C ALA A 122 3.42 -10.15 7.84
N ASN A 123 3.85 -10.65 9.00
CA ASN A 123 4.29 -9.79 10.11
C ASN A 123 5.56 -9.02 9.77
N ARG A 124 6.54 -9.66 9.14
CA ARG A 124 7.74 -8.98 8.69
C ARG A 124 7.43 -7.82 7.75
N PHE A 125 6.54 -8.04 6.80
CA PHE A 125 6.11 -7.01 5.87
C PHE A 125 5.41 -5.84 6.59
N LEU A 126 4.51 -6.14 7.56
CA LEU A 126 3.84 -5.11 8.36
C LEU A 126 4.83 -4.28 9.18
N ASP A 127 5.86 -4.90 9.73
CA ASP A 127 6.82 -4.23 10.63
C ASP A 127 7.92 -3.49 9.87
N GLU A 128 8.40 -4.05 8.74
CA GLU A 128 9.59 -3.57 8.03
C GLU A 128 9.29 -2.62 6.86
N ILE A 129 8.05 -2.57 6.36
CA ILE A 129 7.67 -1.62 5.29
C ILE A 129 7.40 -0.22 5.86
N ASP A 130 8.12 0.76 5.32
CA ASP A 130 7.99 2.16 5.70
C ASP A 130 6.94 2.87 4.84
N ALA A 131 5.67 2.64 5.16
CA ALA A 131 4.53 3.31 4.54
C ALA A 131 3.51 3.75 5.60
N ALA A 132 2.64 4.70 5.25
CA ALA A 132 1.60 5.19 6.16
C ALA A 132 0.52 4.14 6.41
N CYS A 133 0.22 3.29 5.41
CA CYS A 133 -0.73 2.20 5.50
C CYS A 133 -0.10 0.92 4.95
N VAL A 134 -0.09 -0.15 5.73
CA VAL A 134 0.44 -1.46 5.31
C VAL A 134 -0.61 -2.54 5.52
N TYR A 135 -0.83 -3.36 4.52
CA TYR A 135 -1.92 -4.33 4.48
C TYR A 135 -1.43 -5.75 4.23
N VAL A 136 -2.20 -6.71 4.71
CA VAL A 136 -2.07 -8.13 4.35
C VAL A 136 -3.36 -8.56 3.66
N ASN A 137 -3.24 -9.14 2.46
CA ASN A 137 -4.35 -9.70 1.69
C ASN A 137 -5.50 -8.70 1.38
N ALA A 138 -5.18 -7.43 1.29
CA ALA A 138 -6.15 -6.37 1.01
C ALA A 138 -5.62 -5.40 -0.06
N SER A 139 -6.55 -4.73 -0.74
CA SER A 139 -6.24 -3.72 -1.74
C SER A 139 -5.73 -2.42 -1.08
N THR A 140 -4.75 -1.76 -1.67
CA THR A 140 -4.29 -0.42 -1.25
C THR A 140 -5.40 0.63 -1.36
N ARG A 141 -6.48 0.35 -2.07
CA ARG A 141 -7.68 1.19 -2.15
C ARG A 141 -8.41 1.37 -0.82
N PHE A 142 -8.11 0.56 0.20
CA PHE A 142 -8.61 0.75 1.56
C PHE A 142 -8.02 1.98 2.28
N SER A 143 -6.95 2.59 1.79
CA SER A 143 -6.40 3.84 2.34
C SER A 143 -7.33 5.02 2.00
N ASP A 144 -8.45 5.11 2.70
CA ASP A 144 -9.50 6.09 2.48
C ASP A 144 -10.13 6.47 3.82
N GLY A 145 -10.37 7.76 4.03
CA GLY A 145 -10.92 8.27 5.29
C GLY A 145 -12.34 7.78 5.59
N PHE A 146 -13.13 7.46 4.57
CA PHE A 146 -14.46 6.86 4.77
C PHE A 146 -14.34 5.39 5.14
N GLU A 147 -13.45 4.62 4.49
CA GLU A 147 -13.19 3.22 4.83
C GLU A 147 -12.63 3.08 6.25
N PHE A 148 -11.82 4.04 6.72
CA PHE A 148 -11.29 4.10 8.09
C PHE A 148 -12.29 4.62 9.12
N GLY A 149 -13.47 5.06 8.70
CA GLY A 149 -14.52 5.54 9.60
C GLY A 149 -14.33 6.98 10.09
N PHE A 150 -13.46 7.78 9.45
CA PHE A 150 -13.22 9.19 9.83
C PHE A 150 -14.31 10.14 9.33
N GLY A 151 -15.28 9.65 8.53
CA GLY A 151 -16.41 10.43 8.01
C GLY A 151 -16.05 11.49 6.97
N ALA A 152 -14.77 11.66 6.68
CA ALA A 152 -14.25 12.54 5.63
C ALA A 152 -12.79 12.18 5.34
N GLU A 153 -12.29 12.62 4.18
CA GLU A 153 -10.87 12.65 3.87
C GLU A 153 -10.51 14.02 3.31
N ILE A 154 -9.55 14.69 3.96
CA ILE A 154 -9.03 15.99 3.53
C ILE A 154 -7.76 15.78 2.70
N GLY A 155 -7.07 14.69 2.97
CA GLY A 155 -5.88 14.25 2.29
C GLY A 155 -5.26 13.06 3.00
N ILE A 156 -4.15 12.54 2.44
CA ILE A 156 -3.37 11.46 3.04
C ILE A 156 -1.94 11.96 3.19
N SER A 157 -1.41 11.90 4.42
CA SER A 157 -0.04 12.31 4.72
C SER A 157 0.89 11.12 4.79
N THR A 158 2.06 11.23 4.16
CA THR A 158 3.14 10.23 4.24
C THR A 158 4.23 10.61 5.24
N GLN A 159 4.11 11.78 5.89
CA GLN A 159 5.07 12.20 6.91
C GLN A 159 4.96 11.39 8.20
N LYS A 160 6.03 11.38 9.02
CA LYS A 160 6.12 10.52 10.22
C LYS A 160 5.76 11.21 11.52
N LEU A 161 5.73 12.55 11.59
CA LEU A 161 5.64 13.27 12.85
C LEU A 161 4.21 13.56 13.30
N HIS A 162 3.33 13.98 12.43
CA HIS A 162 1.96 14.36 12.78
C HIS A 162 1.03 14.14 11.61
N ALA A 163 -0.19 13.66 11.88
CA ALA A 163 -1.20 13.31 10.89
C ALA A 163 -0.61 12.42 9.76
N ARG A 164 -0.26 11.18 10.07
CA ARG A 164 0.19 10.18 9.11
C ARG A 164 -1.00 9.35 8.62
N GLY A 165 -1.03 9.04 7.31
CA GLY A 165 -2.13 8.32 6.68
C GLY A 165 -3.34 9.21 6.35
N PRO A 166 -4.54 8.63 6.14
CA PRO A 166 -5.76 9.38 5.88
C PRO A 166 -6.10 10.37 7.00
N MET A 167 -6.43 11.62 6.63
CA MET A 167 -6.77 12.70 7.55
C MET A 167 -8.24 13.09 7.41
N GLY A 168 -9.01 12.89 8.48
CA GLY A 168 -10.39 13.36 8.60
C GLY A 168 -10.50 14.68 9.37
N LEU A 169 -11.69 14.99 9.88
CA LEU A 169 -11.98 16.25 10.60
C LEU A 169 -11.12 16.43 11.84
N GLU A 170 -10.82 15.36 12.56
CA GLU A 170 -10.03 15.41 13.79
C GLU A 170 -8.62 15.96 13.55
N ALA A 171 -8.00 15.61 12.41
CA ALA A 171 -6.68 16.09 12.04
C ALA A 171 -6.60 17.60 11.75
N LEU A 172 -7.74 18.26 11.55
CA LEU A 172 -7.84 19.74 11.39
C LEU A 172 -7.98 20.49 12.70
N THR A 173 -8.10 19.79 13.82
CA THR A 173 -8.35 20.39 15.13
C THR A 173 -7.16 20.18 16.05
N THR A 174 -7.14 20.91 17.14
CA THR A 174 -6.17 20.74 18.21
C THR A 174 -6.84 20.94 19.56
N THR A 175 -6.20 20.47 20.61
CA THR A 175 -6.70 20.60 21.98
C THR A 175 -6.19 21.88 22.61
N LYS A 176 -7.08 22.62 23.27
CA LYS A 176 -6.76 23.73 24.18
C LYS A 176 -7.17 23.35 25.58
N TYR A 177 -6.23 23.36 26.51
CA TYR A 177 -6.51 23.16 27.92
C TYR A 177 -6.93 24.48 28.55
N ILE A 178 -8.12 24.50 29.19
CA ILE A 178 -8.63 25.66 29.91
C ILE A 178 -8.71 25.30 31.40
N ILE A 179 -7.98 26.04 32.23
CA ILE A 179 -7.96 25.89 33.66
C ILE A 179 -8.51 27.18 34.26
N CYS A 180 -9.62 27.07 35.00
CA CYS A 180 -10.27 28.23 35.63
C CYS A 180 -10.51 27.95 37.10
N LEU A 181 -9.93 28.75 37.96
CA LEU A 181 -10.06 28.66 39.43
C LEU A 181 -11.33 29.37 39.95
N LEU A 182 -12.14 29.97 39.05
CA LEU A 182 -13.41 30.58 39.42
C LEU A 182 -14.55 29.58 39.54
N TYR A 183 -14.35 28.35 39.05
CA TYR A 183 -15.32 27.28 39.20
C TYR A 183 -15.13 26.57 40.55
N THR A 184 -16.24 26.21 41.21
CA THR A 184 -16.28 25.57 42.53
C THR A 184 -15.87 24.09 42.52
N SER A 185 -15.37 23.57 41.45
CA SER A 185 -14.82 22.19 41.42
C SER A 185 -13.52 22.14 42.22
N PRO A 186 -13.44 21.37 43.31
CA PRO A 186 -12.23 21.32 44.13
C PRO A 186 -11.06 20.76 43.31
N SER A 187 -9.92 21.43 43.41
CA SER A 187 -8.66 20.93 42.90
C SER A 187 -8.36 19.53 43.47
N PRO A 188 -7.68 18.64 42.75
CA PRO A 188 -7.23 17.36 43.32
C PRO A 188 -6.45 17.53 44.64
N ARG A 189 -5.77 18.68 44.86
CA ARG A 189 -5.09 19.03 46.11
C ARG A 189 -6.02 19.36 47.27
N ASP A 190 -7.22 19.85 46.98
CA ASP A 190 -8.20 20.22 48.01
C ASP A 190 -8.94 19.00 48.56
N ARG A 191 -8.83 17.84 47.90
CA ARG A 191 -9.38 16.56 48.37
C ARG A 191 -8.51 15.85 49.42
N GLN A 192 -7.32 16.40 49.72
CA GLN A 192 -6.37 15.79 50.65
C GLN A 192 -6.34 16.50 52.02
N LYS A 193 -7.30 17.37 52.32
CA LYS A 193 -7.46 18.01 53.66
C LYS A 193 -8.64 17.48 54.39
#